data_ff39d999495c4436ed8930eca95f0187
#
_entry.id   ff39d999495c4436ed8930eca95f0187
#
_cell.length_a   1.000
_cell.length_b   1.000
_cell.length_c   1.000
_cell.angle_alpha   90.00
_cell.angle_beta   90.00
_cell.angle_gamma   90.00
#
_symmetry.space_group_name_H-M   'P 1'
#
loop_
_entity.id
_entity.type
_entity.pdbx_description
1 polymer ?
#
loop_
_entity_poly.entity_id
_entity_poly.type
_entity_poly.pdbx_seq_one_letter_code
_entity_poly.pdbx_strand_id
1 'polypeptide(L)'
;MLRKDAEKYVGAFVDYVENFVAAFSTYLDKTYDNYQTQMLKGLPGMADATGVSASHGYESVATSELGKALGRELILPSAPGITDFMAVWEQDTRTANWDPSKRQLIDGGGQYNGNIPIPIYRNLAASMTLGLKGVDLRIAAYSAELLGGLPATPYPFAVDVELARKGQALFAENCAACHQPKNGRVYDTLGTDPSRAGVINTLLMARARVEYLAICNPDTVLVLYKDPVRPCENFAGVPLAGREEMIMRPLSDQRGYNATPLRGIWSTAPYLHNGSVPTLYHLLLPSERPDRFTKSSLSYDTKHVGYAWDGKAAGGYIFDSTEFHALNNRGHDKNLIEGNKSFKLDWSDDIPGAFALIEYLKTL
;
A
#
# COMPACT_ATOMS: atom_id res chain seq x y z
N MET A 1 20.86 -31.89 -7.94
CA MET A 1 19.96 -31.19 -8.86
C MET A 1 19.51 -29.83 -8.30
N LEU A 2 18.85 -29.79 -7.15
CA LEU A 2 18.33 -28.53 -6.55
C LEU A 2 19.37 -27.44 -6.27
N ARG A 3 20.61 -27.77 -5.89
CA ARG A 3 21.63 -26.76 -5.55
C ARG A 3 22.18 -26.03 -6.77
N LYS A 4 22.42 -26.71 -7.90
CA LYS A 4 22.87 -26.08 -9.16
C LYS A 4 21.79 -25.19 -9.77
N ASP A 5 20.52 -25.57 -9.61
CA ASP A 5 19.41 -24.77 -10.08
C ASP A 5 19.26 -23.51 -9.22
N ALA A 6 19.41 -23.63 -7.89
CA ALA A 6 19.38 -22.49 -6.98
C ALA A 6 20.48 -21.45 -7.29
N GLU A 7 21.72 -21.90 -7.53
CA GLU A 7 22.84 -21.01 -7.91
C GLU A 7 22.56 -20.27 -9.23
N LYS A 8 21.97 -20.95 -10.21
CA LYS A 8 21.56 -20.33 -11.48
C LYS A 8 20.48 -19.25 -11.29
N TYR A 9 19.50 -19.50 -10.42
CA TYR A 9 18.44 -18.53 -10.14
C TYR A 9 18.95 -17.32 -9.33
N VAL A 10 19.85 -17.55 -8.38
CA VAL A 10 20.48 -16.47 -7.62
C VAL A 10 21.32 -15.60 -8.56
N GLY A 11 22.12 -16.19 -9.46
CA GLY A 11 22.88 -15.45 -10.48
C GLY A 11 21.98 -14.59 -11.37
N ALA A 12 20.92 -15.21 -11.93
CA ALA A 12 19.97 -14.50 -12.79
C ALA A 12 19.22 -13.38 -12.02
N PHE A 13 18.96 -13.56 -10.74
CA PHE A 13 18.35 -12.51 -9.90
C PHE A 13 19.32 -11.37 -9.63
N VAL A 14 20.60 -11.65 -9.36
CA VAL A 14 21.62 -10.61 -9.17
C VAL A 14 21.81 -9.81 -10.46
N ASP A 15 22.00 -10.48 -11.59
CA ASP A 15 22.11 -9.84 -12.92
C ASP A 15 20.88 -8.96 -13.22
N TYR A 16 19.69 -9.46 -12.86
CA TYR A 16 18.45 -8.70 -13.02
C TYR A 16 18.46 -7.43 -12.16
N VAL A 17 18.81 -7.53 -10.88
CA VAL A 17 18.84 -6.38 -9.95
C VAL A 17 19.87 -5.35 -10.43
N GLU A 18 21.06 -5.78 -10.85
CA GLU A 18 22.09 -4.87 -11.36
C GLU A 18 21.65 -4.15 -12.63
N ASN A 19 21.06 -4.88 -13.58
CA ASN A 19 20.53 -4.30 -14.82
C ASN A 19 19.35 -3.36 -14.54
N PHE A 20 18.47 -3.72 -13.59
CA PHE A 20 17.36 -2.87 -13.18
C PHE A 20 17.87 -1.56 -12.56
N VAL A 21 18.81 -1.63 -11.61
CA VAL A 21 19.36 -0.45 -10.95
C VAL A 21 20.03 0.47 -11.98
N ALA A 22 20.82 -0.08 -12.91
CA ALA A 22 21.48 0.69 -13.96
C ALA A 22 20.48 1.36 -14.93
N ALA A 23 19.46 0.61 -15.36
CA ALA A 23 18.43 1.13 -16.25
C ALA A 23 17.56 2.18 -15.55
N PHE A 24 17.21 1.95 -14.28
CA PHE A 24 16.41 2.86 -13.46
C PHE A 24 17.17 4.15 -13.17
N SER A 25 18.46 4.08 -12.80
CA SER A 25 19.31 5.26 -12.61
C SER A 25 19.40 6.08 -13.88
N THR A 26 19.69 5.43 -15.03
CA THR A 26 19.76 6.12 -16.33
C THR A 26 18.44 6.77 -16.72
N TYR A 27 17.33 6.12 -16.40
CA TYR A 27 15.98 6.64 -16.63
C TYR A 27 15.70 7.86 -15.76
N LEU A 28 16.00 7.77 -14.47
CA LEU A 28 15.85 8.88 -13.53
C LEU A 28 16.70 10.09 -13.96
N ASP A 29 17.96 9.86 -14.32
CA ASP A 29 18.88 10.92 -14.77
C ASP A 29 18.37 11.67 -16.01
N LYS A 30 17.76 10.95 -16.96
CA LYS A 30 17.26 11.56 -18.19
C LYS A 30 15.89 12.23 -18.07
N THR A 31 15.08 11.77 -17.13
CA THR A 31 13.65 12.07 -17.13
C THR A 31 13.23 13.06 -16.06
N TYR A 32 14.01 13.19 -15.00
CA TYR A 32 13.60 13.85 -13.74
C TYR A 32 14.62 14.81 -13.14
N ASP A 33 15.35 15.59 -13.95
CA ASP A 33 16.33 16.56 -13.41
C ASP A 33 15.78 17.44 -12.28
N ASN A 34 14.50 17.83 -12.34
CA ASN A 34 13.84 18.60 -11.29
C ASN A 34 13.16 17.73 -10.21
N TYR A 35 12.85 16.49 -10.52
CA TYR A 35 12.23 15.53 -9.59
C TYR A 35 13.27 14.83 -8.71
N GLN A 36 14.47 14.67 -9.20
CA GLN A 36 15.59 13.98 -8.55
C GLN A 36 16.01 14.61 -7.23
N THR A 37 15.99 15.92 -7.15
CA THR A 37 16.46 16.63 -5.96
C THR A 37 15.55 16.44 -4.76
N GLN A 38 14.29 16.10 -4.96
CA GLN A 38 13.33 15.94 -3.87
C GLN A 38 12.94 14.48 -3.57
N MET A 39 12.85 13.63 -4.61
CA MET A 39 12.35 12.26 -4.44
C MET A 39 13.43 11.21 -4.20
N LEU A 40 14.64 11.42 -4.70
CA LEU A 40 15.71 10.41 -4.67
C LEU A 40 16.58 10.47 -3.42
N LYS A 41 16.31 11.32 -2.47
CA LYS A 41 17.02 11.30 -1.18
C LYS A 41 16.79 9.98 -0.40
N GLY A 42 15.94 9.08 -0.93
CA GLY A 42 15.69 7.77 -0.38
C GLY A 42 15.31 7.87 1.09
N LEU A 43 14.02 7.97 1.37
CA LEU A 43 13.54 7.92 2.75
C LEU A 43 13.59 6.48 3.23
N PRO A 44 14.46 6.13 4.20
CA PRO A 44 14.60 4.75 4.67
C PRO A 44 13.28 4.13 5.11
N GLY A 45 12.98 2.92 4.66
CA GLY A 45 11.77 2.19 5.00
C GLY A 45 10.50 2.74 4.36
N MET A 46 10.62 3.52 3.29
CA MET A 46 9.48 4.06 2.54
C MET A 46 9.68 3.84 1.05
N ALA A 47 8.58 3.79 0.31
CA ALA A 47 8.60 3.73 -1.14
C ALA A 47 7.91 4.97 -1.73
N ASP A 48 8.47 5.49 -2.81
CA ASP A 48 7.78 6.45 -3.64
C ASP A 48 7.02 5.73 -4.75
N ALA A 49 5.72 5.57 -4.55
CA ALA A 49 4.87 4.93 -5.55
C ALA A 49 4.82 5.71 -6.86
N THR A 50 5.12 7.01 -6.86
CA THR A 50 5.22 7.82 -8.08
C THR A 50 6.45 7.44 -8.88
N GLY A 51 7.62 7.36 -8.24
CA GLY A 51 8.86 6.98 -8.92
C GLY A 51 8.75 5.62 -9.59
N VAL A 52 8.24 4.63 -8.86
CA VAL A 52 8.06 3.26 -9.36
C VAL A 52 6.99 3.20 -10.46
N SER A 53 5.85 3.86 -10.29
CA SER A 53 4.78 3.87 -11.29
C SER A 53 5.14 4.69 -12.53
N ALA A 54 5.85 5.80 -12.34
CA ALA A 54 6.28 6.68 -13.42
C ALA A 54 7.28 6.02 -14.33
N SER A 55 8.22 5.22 -13.79
CA SER A 55 9.27 4.58 -14.57
C SER A 55 8.75 3.69 -15.70
N HIS A 56 7.59 3.09 -15.56
CA HIS A 56 7.05 2.12 -16.52
C HIS A 56 5.75 2.57 -17.19
N GLY A 57 4.83 3.16 -16.42
CA GLY A 57 3.53 3.53 -16.91
C GLY A 57 3.51 4.87 -17.64
N TYR A 58 4.11 5.88 -17.03
CA TYR A 58 4.06 7.25 -17.56
C TYR A 58 4.92 7.45 -18.80
N GLU A 59 6.11 6.85 -18.89
CA GLU A 59 6.93 6.99 -20.07
C GLU A 59 6.28 6.37 -21.30
N SER A 60 5.69 5.20 -21.13
CA SER A 60 4.94 4.52 -22.19
C SER A 60 3.77 5.37 -22.70
N VAL A 61 3.05 6.05 -21.82
CA VAL A 61 1.96 6.98 -22.21
C VAL A 61 2.54 8.26 -22.79
N ALA A 62 3.58 8.83 -22.17
CA ALA A 62 4.20 10.07 -22.62
C ALA A 62 4.86 9.96 -24.02
N THR A 63 5.35 8.77 -24.38
CA THR A 63 5.90 8.49 -25.72
C THR A 63 4.84 8.15 -26.76
N SER A 64 3.60 7.88 -26.36
CA SER A 64 2.48 7.68 -27.27
C SER A 64 2.09 8.99 -27.98
N GLU A 65 1.42 8.89 -29.12
CA GLU A 65 0.92 10.08 -29.84
C GLU A 65 -0.03 10.91 -28.98
N LEU A 66 -0.87 10.26 -28.16
CA LEU A 66 -1.74 10.93 -27.21
C LEU A 66 -0.94 11.66 -26.13
N GLY A 67 0.08 11.03 -25.57
CA GLY A 67 0.93 11.62 -24.55
C GLY A 67 1.73 12.82 -25.07
N LYS A 68 2.23 12.75 -26.30
CA LYS A 68 2.88 13.87 -26.98
C LYS A 68 1.92 15.04 -27.20
N ALA A 69 0.67 14.76 -27.59
CA ALA A 69 -0.37 15.78 -27.81
C ALA A 69 -0.83 16.45 -26.51
N LEU A 70 -0.95 15.71 -25.42
CA LEU A 70 -1.37 16.22 -24.12
C LEU A 70 -0.27 16.96 -23.35
N GLY A 71 0.97 16.74 -23.72
CA GLY A 71 2.13 17.25 -22.97
C GLY A 71 2.42 16.41 -21.72
N ARG A 72 3.72 16.28 -21.40
CA ARG A 72 4.22 15.40 -20.34
C ARG A 72 3.71 15.79 -18.94
N GLU A 73 3.55 17.08 -18.69
CA GLU A 73 3.10 17.62 -17.39
C GLU A 73 1.67 17.22 -17.02
N LEU A 74 0.83 16.99 -18.04
CA LEU A 74 -0.55 16.53 -17.82
C LEU A 74 -0.64 15.04 -17.47
N ILE A 75 0.43 14.29 -17.68
CA ILE A 75 0.47 12.84 -17.49
C ILE A 75 1.14 12.49 -16.17
N LEU A 76 2.13 13.27 -15.75
CA LEU A 76 2.86 13.04 -14.51
C LEU A 76 2.10 13.59 -13.30
N PRO A 77 2.12 12.88 -12.16
CA PRO A 77 1.57 13.42 -10.93
C PRO A 77 2.36 14.65 -10.48
N SER A 78 1.67 15.62 -9.94
CA SER A 78 2.26 16.89 -9.47
C SER A 78 2.98 16.79 -8.14
N ALA A 79 2.86 15.67 -7.44
CA ALA A 79 3.43 15.46 -6.12
C ALA A 79 3.90 14.00 -5.95
N PRO A 80 4.93 13.77 -5.10
CA PRO A 80 5.39 12.43 -4.77
C PRO A 80 4.29 11.62 -4.06
N GLY A 81 4.17 10.36 -4.43
CA GLY A 81 3.24 9.42 -3.81
C GLY A 81 3.91 8.60 -2.72
N ILE A 82 4.41 9.26 -1.68
CA ILE A 82 5.11 8.58 -0.59
C ILE A 82 4.18 7.58 0.08
N THR A 83 4.70 6.37 0.29
CA THR A 83 3.95 5.28 0.91
C THR A 83 4.83 4.48 1.86
N ASP A 84 4.28 4.09 2.99
CA ASP A 84 4.85 3.09 3.87
C ASP A 84 4.37 1.70 3.48
N PHE A 85 5.00 0.65 4.00
CA PHE A 85 4.64 -0.72 3.67
C PHE A 85 3.38 -1.15 4.41
N MET A 86 2.42 -1.68 3.66
CA MET A 86 1.22 -2.28 4.25
C MET A 86 1.53 -3.64 4.85
N ALA A 87 0.68 -4.07 5.81
CA ALA A 87 0.67 -5.45 6.30
C ALA A 87 0.59 -6.45 5.14
N VAL A 88 1.43 -7.48 5.17
CA VAL A 88 1.48 -8.53 4.14
C VAL A 88 0.62 -9.74 4.48
N TRP A 89 0.12 -9.84 5.71
CA TRP A 89 -0.74 -10.92 6.19
C TRP A 89 -2.23 -10.64 5.94
N GLU A 90 -3.04 -11.68 6.07
CA GLU A 90 -4.51 -11.67 5.97
C GLU A 90 -5.04 -10.88 4.76
N GLN A 91 -4.37 -10.97 3.61
CA GLN A 91 -4.76 -10.20 2.43
C GLN A 91 -6.15 -10.55 1.91
N ASP A 92 -6.70 -11.72 2.25
CA ASP A 92 -8.06 -12.11 1.90
C ASP A 92 -9.10 -11.19 2.52
N THR A 93 -8.80 -10.59 3.69
CA THR A 93 -9.67 -9.61 4.35
C THR A 93 -9.83 -8.31 3.55
N ARG A 94 -8.95 -8.08 2.56
CA ARG A 94 -8.94 -6.91 1.66
C ARG A 94 -9.32 -7.26 0.22
N THR A 95 -9.60 -8.53 -0.06
CA THR A 95 -9.90 -9.01 -1.41
C THR A 95 -11.35 -8.69 -1.78
N ALA A 96 -11.55 -8.11 -2.95
CA ALA A 96 -12.87 -7.87 -3.51
C ALA A 96 -13.52 -9.14 -4.01
N ASN A 97 -14.85 -9.13 -4.05
CA ASN A 97 -15.66 -10.11 -4.74
C ASN A 97 -16.09 -9.56 -6.10
N TRP A 98 -16.35 -10.45 -7.05
CA TRP A 98 -16.96 -10.09 -8.32
C TRP A 98 -18.48 -10.25 -8.24
N ASP A 99 -19.22 -9.19 -8.59
CA ASP A 99 -20.68 -9.24 -8.77
C ASP A 99 -21.00 -9.33 -10.25
N PRO A 100 -21.41 -10.51 -10.75
CA PRO A 100 -21.69 -10.69 -12.18
C PRO A 100 -22.96 -9.95 -12.62
N SER A 101 -23.87 -9.66 -11.71
CA SER A 101 -25.12 -8.97 -12.03
C SER A 101 -24.90 -7.49 -12.34
N LYS A 102 -23.96 -6.87 -11.63
CA LYS A 102 -23.56 -5.46 -11.80
C LYS A 102 -22.31 -5.28 -12.63
N ARG A 103 -21.63 -6.39 -13.01
CA ARG A 103 -20.34 -6.38 -13.72
C ARG A 103 -19.32 -5.48 -13.05
N GLN A 104 -19.16 -5.62 -11.74
CA GLN A 104 -18.23 -4.80 -10.97
C GLN A 104 -17.63 -5.57 -9.80
N LEU A 105 -16.48 -5.07 -9.34
CA LEU A 105 -15.88 -5.51 -8.08
C LEU A 105 -16.61 -4.85 -6.91
N ILE A 106 -17.07 -5.67 -5.98
CA ILE A 106 -17.73 -5.25 -4.74
C ILE A 106 -16.88 -5.64 -3.55
N ASP A 107 -17.07 -4.96 -2.43
CA ASP A 107 -16.32 -5.16 -1.19
C ASP A 107 -14.80 -5.01 -1.38
N GLY A 108 -14.03 -5.37 -0.36
CA GLY A 108 -12.58 -5.43 -0.42
C GLY A 108 -11.87 -4.10 -0.68
N GLY A 109 -10.85 -3.81 0.09
CA GLY A 109 -10.13 -2.55 0.03
C GLY A 109 -8.85 -2.58 -0.79
N GLY A 110 -8.29 -3.76 -1.04
CA GLY A 110 -7.07 -3.90 -1.82
C GLY A 110 -5.87 -3.16 -1.21
N GLN A 111 -5.29 -2.27 -1.98
CA GLN A 111 -4.23 -1.35 -1.55
C GLN A 111 -4.82 -0.09 -0.91
N TYR A 112 -3.96 0.82 -0.46
CA TYR A 112 -4.36 2.05 0.22
C TYR A 112 -5.52 2.82 -0.44
N ASN A 113 -5.52 2.93 -1.76
CA ASN A 113 -6.55 3.63 -2.53
C ASN A 113 -7.65 2.72 -3.10
N GLY A 114 -7.63 1.44 -2.75
CA GLY A 114 -8.65 0.48 -3.16
C GLY A 114 -8.64 0.07 -4.65
N ASN A 115 -7.67 0.50 -5.44
CA ASN A 115 -7.71 0.34 -6.90
C ASN A 115 -7.52 -1.10 -7.38
N ILE A 116 -6.62 -1.87 -6.73
CA ILE A 116 -6.32 -3.26 -7.14
C ILE A 116 -6.69 -4.22 -6.00
N PRO A 117 -7.98 -4.53 -5.86
CA PRO A 117 -8.46 -5.32 -4.72
C PRO A 117 -8.33 -6.84 -4.91
N ILE A 118 -7.77 -7.31 -6.02
CA ILE A 118 -7.52 -8.74 -6.28
C ILE A 118 -6.05 -9.07 -6.07
N PRO A 119 -5.70 -10.02 -5.18
CA PRO A 119 -4.31 -10.27 -4.75
C PRO A 119 -3.35 -10.58 -5.87
N ILE A 120 -3.71 -11.43 -6.80
CA ILE A 120 -2.83 -11.80 -7.91
C ILE A 120 -2.44 -10.59 -8.76
N TYR A 121 -3.39 -9.67 -9.00
CA TYR A 121 -3.09 -8.46 -9.78
C TYR A 121 -2.23 -7.46 -9.01
N ARG A 122 -2.30 -7.44 -7.68
CA ARG A 122 -1.35 -6.69 -6.85
C ARG A 122 0.08 -7.21 -7.02
N ASN A 123 0.24 -8.54 -7.02
CA ASN A 123 1.55 -9.17 -7.23
C ASN A 123 2.09 -8.92 -8.64
N LEU A 124 1.22 -9.00 -9.65
CA LEU A 124 1.57 -8.69 -11.04
C LEU A 124 1.95 -7.19 -11.18
N ALA A 125 1.19 -6.29 -10.55
CA ALA A 125 1.49 -4.87 -10.55
C ALA A 125 2.88 -4.59 -9.97
N ALA A 126 3.20 -5.18 -8.83
CA ALA A 126 4.51 -5.05 -8.22
C ALA A 126 5.63 -5.53 -9.15
N SER A 127 5.45 -6.69 -9.80
CA SER A 127 6.42 -7.24 -10.74
C SER A 127 6.62 -6.33 -11.96
N MET A 128 5.55 -5.82 -12.53
CA MET A 128 5.61 -4.91 -13.69
C MET A 128 6.26 -3.58 -13.34
N THR A 129 5.94 -3.03 -12.18
CA THR A 129 6.54 -1.77 -11.72
C THR A 129 8.03 -1.89 -11.41
N LEU A 130 8.51 -3.10 -11.12
CA LEU A 130 9.93 -3.43 -11.00
C LEU A 130 10.60 -3.75 -12.34
N GLY A 131 9.93 -3.58 -13.47
CA GLY A 131 10.48 -3.75 -14.81
C GLY A 131 10.58 -5.20 -15.29
N LEU A 132 9.92 -6.13 -14.62
CA LEU A 132 9.85 -7.52 -15.06
C LEU A 132 9.04 -7.64 -16.36
N LYS A 133 9.67 -8.11 -17.42
CA LYS A 133 9.02 -8.35 -18.71
C LYS A 133 8.25 -9.66 -18.77
N GLY A 134 8.44 -10.53 -17.77
CA GLY A 134 7.74 -11.80 -17.67
C GLY A 134 7.45 -12.12 -16.21
N VAL A 135 6.29 -12.68 -15.94
CA VAL A 135 5.85 -13.07 -14.60
C VAL A 135 5.40 -14.53 -14.64
N ASP A 136 5.89 -15.35 -13.72
CA ASP A 136 5.33 -16.69 -13.52
C ASP A 136 4.01 -16.54 -12.75
N LEU A 137 2.90 -16.74 -13.47
CA LEU A 137 1.56 -16.61 -12.93
C LEU A 137 1.26 -17.62 -11.81
N ARG A 138 1.93 -18.79 -11.83
CA ARG A 138 1.77 -19.79 -10.75
C ARG A 138 2.39 -19.30 -9.45
N ILE A 139 3.58 -18.70 -9.54
CA ILE A 139 4.25 -18.11 -8.38
C ILE A 139 3.43 -16.90 -7.86
N ALA A 140 2.92 -16.06 -8.75
CA ALA A 140 2.08 -14.93 -8.39
C ALA A 140 0.78 -15.38 -7.69
N ALA A 141 0.13 -16.44 -8.20
CA ALA A 141 -1.07 -17.04 -7.62
C ALA A 141 -0.76 -17.69 -6.26
N TYR A 142 0.29 -18.50 -6.19
CA TYR A 142 0.71 -19.14 -4.94
C TYR A 142 1.07 -18.12 -3.86
N SER A 143 1.77 -17.04 -4.22
CA SER A 143 2.08 -15.98 -3.29
C SER A 143 0.81 -15.25 -2.82
N ALA A 144 -0.17 -15.07 -3.71
CA ALA A 144 -1.45 -14.46 -3.34
C ALA A 144 -2.22 -15.33 -2.34
N GLU A 145 -2.26 -16.64 -2.56
CA GLU A 145 -2.89 -17.61 -1.66
C GLU A 145 -2.19 -17.64 -0.30
N LEU A 146 -0.85 -17.74 -0.31
CA LEU A 146 -0.04 -17.75 0.91
C LEU A 146 -0.26 -16.49 1.76
N LEU A 147 -0.17 -15.32 1.15
CA LEU A 147 -0.36 -14.04 1.85
C LEU A 147 -1.82 -13.78 2.21
N GLY A 148 -2.76 -14.38 1.49
CA GLY A 148 -4.19 -14.34 1.79
C GLY A 148 -4.48 -14.91 3.17
N GLY A 149 -4.00 -16.12 3.41
CA GLY A 149 -4.21 -16.87 4.65
C GLY A 149 -3.13 -16.70 5.71
N LEU A 150 -2.06 -15.95 5.46
CA LEU A 150 -0.98 -15.75 6.43
C LEU A 150 -1.53 -15.01 7.67
N PRO A 151 -1.46 -15.61 8.89
CA PRO A 151 -2.00 -14.96 10.07
C PRO A 151 -1.15 -13.77 10.51
N ALA A 152 -1.80 -12.77 11.10
CA ALA A 152 -1.09 -11.70 11.78
C ALA A 152 -0.29 -12.24 12.98
N THR A 153 0.90 -11.67 13.20
CA THR A 153 1.74 -12.04 14.34
C THR A 153 1.13 -11.49 15.64
N PRO A 154 0.91 -12.32 16.66
CA PRO A 154 0.44 -11.85 17.96
C PRO A 154 1.40 -10.84 18.60
N TYR A 155 0.85 -9.90 19.37
CA TYR A 155 1.67 -8.95 20.13
C TYR A 155 2.55 -9.69 21.16
N PRO A 156 3.88 -9.49 21.14
CA PRO A 156 4.80 -10.34 21.91
C PRO A 156 5.01 -9.87 23.36
N PHE A 157 4.41 -8.76 23.77
CA PHE A 157 4.60 -8.19 25.10
C PHE A 157 3.31 -8.29 25.93
N ALA A 158 3.38 -7.87 27.20
CA ALA A 158 2.23 -7.90 28.10
C ALA A 158 1.09 -6.97 27.62
N VAL A 159 -0.13 -7.41 27.83
CA VAL A 159 -1.38 -6.68 27.57
C VAL A 159 -2.17 -6.56 28.87
N ASP A 160 -2.66 -5.37 29.17
CA ASP A 160 -3.65 -5.18 30.24
C ASP A 160 -5.03 -5.63 29.72
N VAL A 161 -5.43 -6.84 30.09
CA VAL A 161 -6.66 -7.48 29.61
C VAL A 161 -7.91 -6.71 30.01
N GLU A 162 -7.93 -6.14 31.22
CA GLU A 162 -9.10 -5.38 31.70
C GLU A 162 -9.24 -4.05 30.97
N LEU A 163 -8.11 -3.41 30.70
CA LEU A 163 -8.09 -2.19 29.92
C LEU A 163 -8.44 -2.46 28.44
N ALA A 164 -7.92 -3.56 27.87
CA ALA A 164 -8.23 -4.00 26.52
C ALA A 164 -9.74 -4.28 26.34
N ARG A 165 -10.40 -4.86 27.33
CA ARG A 165 -11.86 -5.09 27.31
C ARG A 165 -12.64 -3.78 27.24
N LYS A 166 -12.21 -2.74 27.92
CA LYS A 166 -12.81 -1.39 27.80
C LYS A 166 -12.57 -0.84 26.39
N GLY A 167 -11.34 -0.98 25.89
CA GLY A 167 -10.96 -0.56 24.53
C GLY A 167 -11.77 -1.27 23.44
N GLN A 168 -12.13 -2.53 23.64
CA GLN A 168 -12.97 -3.28 22.70
C GLN A 168 -14.33 -2.61 22.47
N ALA A 169 -14.97 -2.11 23.53
CA ALA A 169 -16.24 -1.40 23.40
C ALA A 169 -16.08 -0.08 22.63
N LEU A 170 -15.02 0.68 22.95
CA LEU A 170 -14.71 1.93 22.25
C LEU A 170 -14.37 1.70 20.77
N PHE A 171 -13.65 0.63 20.47
CA PHE A 171 -13.34 0.22 19.10
C PHE A 171 -14.60 -0.14 18.31
N ALA A 172 -15.48 -0.94 18.90
CA ALA A 172 -16.73 -1.35 18.26
C ALA A 172 -17.61 -0.14 17.91
N GLU A 173 -17.60 0.88 18.76
CA GLU A 173 -18.37 2.10 18.57
C GLU A 173 -17.79 3.03 17.51
N ASN A 174 -16.46 3.23 17.51
CA ASN A 174 -15.82 4.31 16.76
C ASN A 174 -14.97 3.85 15.57
N CYS A 175 -14.48 2.60 15.55
CA CYS A 175 -13.46 2.15 14.59
C CYS A 175 -13.95 1.01 13.70
N ALA A 176 -14.70 0.05 14.26
CA ALA A 176 -15.04 -1.21 13.58
C ALA A 176 -15.81 -1.00 12.28
N ALA A 177 -16.66 0.01 12.19
CA ALA A 177 -17.46 0.28 10.98
C ALA A 177 -16.59 0.58 9.76
N CYS A 178 -15.45 1.24 9.95
CA CYS A 178 -14.49 1.54 8.89
C CYS A 178 -13.48 0.41 8.70
N HIS A 179 -12.96 -0.16 9.78
CA HIS A 179 -11.87 -1.15 9.78
C HIS A 179 -12.33 -2.61 9.72
N GLN A 180 -13.57 -2.86 9.32
CA GLN A 180 -14.08 -4.23 9.12
C GLN A 180 -13.45 -4.90 7.89
N PRO A 181 -13.33 -6.23 7.89
CA PRO A 181 -12.89 -6.99 6.72
C PRO A 181 -13.76 -6.70 5.48
N LYS A 182 -13.12 -6.68 4.32
CA LYS A 182 -13.77 -6.46 3.02
C LYS A 182 -14.49 -5.13 2.86
N ASN A 183 -14.17 -4.13 3.68
CA ASN A 183 -14.66 -2.78 3.47
C ASN A 183 -14.04 -2.19 2.19
N GLY A 184 -14.87 -2.00 1.17
CA GLY A 184 -14.44 -1.44 -0.12
C GLY A 184 -14.53 0.08 -0.21
N ARG A 185 -14.94 0.74 0.85
CA ARG A 185 -15.15 2.18 0.86
C ARG A 185 -13.84 2.95 0.89
N VAL A 186 -13.80 4.04 0.14
CA VAL A 186 -12.71 5.02 0.13
C VAL A 186 -13.14 6.23 0.94
N TYR A 187 -12.27 6.70 1.82
CA TYR A 187 -12.47 7.86 2.69
C TYR A 187 -11.57 9.00 2.21
N ASP A 188 -12.15 10.10 1.78
CA ASP A 188 -11.49 11.31 1.28
C ASP A 188 -11.64 12.53 2.20
N THR A 189 -12.44 12.38 3.27
CA THR A 189 -12.79 13.47 4.20
C THR A 189 -12.01 13.45 5.51
N LEU A 190 -11.06 12.52 5.66
CA LEU A 190 -10.29 12.36 6.91
C LEU A 190 -9.09 13.32 7.03
N GLY A 191 -8.90 14.23 6.09
CA GLY A 191 -7.79 15.18 6.10
C GLY A 191 -6.42 14.59 5.73
N THR A 192 -6.37 13.30 5.38
CA THR A 192 -5.14 12.61 4.97
C THR A 192 -4.66 13.14 3.62
N ASP A 193 -3.35 13.33 3.47
CA ASP A 193 -2.75 13.81 2.22
C ASP A 193 -3.14 12.93 1.03
N PRO A 194 -3.73 13.49 -0.04
CA PRO A 194 -4.22 12.71 -1.16
C PRO A 194 -3.16 12.38 -2.21
N SER A 195 -1.91 12.82 -2.05
CA SER A 195 -0.86 12.70 -3.07
C SER A 195 -0.66 11.26 -3.51
N ARG A 196 -0.56 10.32 -2.57
CA ARG A 196 -0.42 8.88 -2.89
C ARG A 196 -1.64 8.31 -3.62
N ALA A 197 -2.84 8.72 -3.24
CA ALA A 197 -4.06 8.28 -3.90
C ALA A 197 -4.17 8.82 -5.33
N GLY A 198 -3.58 9.97 -5.61
CA GLY A 198 -3.57 10.62 -6.93
C GLY A 198 -2.47 10.16 -7.87
N VAL A 199 -1.56 9.29 -7.45
CA VAL A 199 -0.45 8.81 -8.29
C VAL A 199 -0.93 8.07 -9.54
N ILE A 200 -1.97 7.26 -9.43
CA ILE A 200 -2.53 6.52 -10.53
C ILE A 200 -3.68 7.32 -11.14
N ASN A 201 -3.48 7.83 -12.33
CA ASN A 201 -4.50 8.53 -13.10
C ASN A 201 -5.19 7.61 -14.14
N THR A 202 -6.22 8.12 -14.79
CA THR A 202 -7.03 7.37 -15.77
C THR A 202 -6.19 6.82 -16.94
N LEU A 203 -5.19 7.56 -17.40
CA LEU A 203 -4.35 7.13 -18.53
C LEU A 203 -3.43 5.99 -18.10
N LEU A 204 -2.80 6.08 -16.92
CA LEU A 204 -1.98 5.02 -16.37
C LEU A 204 -2.82 3.76 -16.12
N MET A 205 -4.04 3.92 -15.62
CA MET A 205 -4.97 2.80 -15.42
C MET A 205 -5.35 2.11 -16.73
N ALA A 206 -5.64 2.86 -17.77
CA ALA A 206 -5.96 2.31 -19.09
C ALA A 206 -4.75 1.51 -19.63
N ARG A 207 -3.54 2.05 -19.49
CA ARG A 207 -2.32 1.36 -19.90
C ARG A 207 -2.06 0.09 -19.10
N ALA A 208 -2.16 0.16 -17.78
CA ALA A 208 -1.98 -0.99 -16.90
C ALA A 208 -2.97 -2.12 -17.22
N ARG A 209 -4.22 -1.80 -17.54
CA ARG A 209 -5.20 -2.81 -17.99
C ARG A 209 -4.75 -3.53 -19.25
N VAL A 210 -4.27 -2.79 -20.26
CA VAL A 210 -3.77 -3.38 -21.50
C VAL A 210 -2.58 -4.32 -21.20
N GLU A 211 -1.66 -3.93 -20.33
CA GLU A 211 -0.51 -4.73 -19.95
C GLU A 211 -0.91 -5.99 -19.16
N TYR A 212 -1.86 -5.88 -18.24
CA TYR A 212 -2.38 -7.05 -17.53
C TYR A 212 -3.08 -8.05 -18.46
N LEU A 213 -3.83 -7.57 -19.43
CA LEU A 213 -4.44 -8.43 -20.44
C LEU A 213 -3.38 -9.11 -21.32
N ALA A 214 -2.31 -8.38 -21.66
CA ALA A 214 -1.20 -8.93 -22.44
C ALA A 214 -0.43 -10.03 -21.68
N ILE A 215 -0.25 -9.88 -20.35
CA ILE A 215 0.34 -10.94 -19.51
C ILE A 215 -0.50 -12.22 -19.55
N CYS A 216 -1.80 -12.08 -19.67
CA CYS A 216 -2.71 -13.21 -19.76
C CYS A 216 -2.78 -13.84 -21.17
N ASN A 217 -2.11 -13.28 -22.16
CA ASN A 217 -2.02 -13.86 -23.50
C ASN A 217 -0.98 -15.01 -23.49
N PRO A 218 -1.34 -16.24 -23.95
CA PRO A 218 -0.44 -17.37 -24.01
C PRO A 218 0.86 -17.09 -24.78
N ASP A 219 0.80 -16.20 -25.79
CA ASP A 219 1.95 -15.86 -26.62
C ASP A 219 2.96 -14.91 -25.93
N THR A 220 2.55 -14.24 -24.85
CA THR A 220 3.35 -13.28 -24.11
C THR A 220 3.81 -13.77 -22.74
N VAL A 221 3.26 -14.87 -22.25
CA VAL A 221 3.69 -15.50 -21.01
C VAL A 221 5.06 -16.13 -21.22
N LEU A 222 6.08 -15.56 -20.62
CA LEU A 222 7.39 -16.22 -20.51
C LEU A 222 7.23 -17.44 -19.62
N VAL A 223 7.10 -18.59 -20.26
CA VAL A 223 7.07 -19.88 -19.59
C VAL A 223 8.48 -20.18 -19.10
N LEU A 224 8.79 -19.82 -17.86
CA LEU A 224 10.04 -20.21 -17.20
C LEU A 224 10.13 -21.73 -16.96
N TYR A 225 9.02 -22.42 -17.09
CA TYR A 225 8.88 -23.87 -16.92
C TYR A 225 8.16 -24.48 -18.13
N LYS A 226 8.54 -25.71 -18.48
CA LYS A 226 8.07 -26.45 -19.68
C LYS A 226 6.54 -26.73 -19.73
N ASP A 227 5.82 -26.52 -18.66
CA ASP A 227 4.37 -26.72 -18.65
C ASP A 227 3.67 -25.39 -18.96
N PRO A 228 2.82 -25.36 -19.99
CA PRO A 228 2.03 -24.16 -20.28
C PRO A 228 1.11 -23.90 -19.08
N VAL A 229 1.39 -22.82 -18.36
CA VAL A 229 0.40 -22.26 -17.43
C VAL A 229 -0.75 -21.80 -18.31
N ARG A 230 -1.93 -22.39 -18.14
CA ARG A 230 -3.12 -21.88 -18.83
C ARG A 230 -3.31 -20.45 -18.37
N PRO A 231 -3.22 -19.50 -19.29
CA PRO A 231 -3.15 -18.10 -18.91
C PRO A 231 -4.48 -17.70 -18.30
N CYS A 232 -4.41 -17.16 -17.08
CA CYS A 232 -5.46 -16.40 -16.44
C CYS A 232 -6.85 -17.05 -16.34
N GLU A 233 -6.99 -18.32 -16.67
CA GLU A 233 -8.20 -19.07 -16.37
C GLU A 233 -8.25 -19.31 -14.86
N ASN A 234 -9.12 -18.63 -14.17
CA ASN A 234 -9.49 -18.85 -12.77
C ASN A 234 -8.48 -18.48 -11.66
N PHE A 235 -7.50 -17.60 -11.87
CA PHE A 235 -6.62 -17.18 -10.77
C PHE A 235 -7.35 -16.45 -9.62
N ALA A 236 -8.51 -15.92 -9.85
CA ALA A 236 -9.37 -15.34 -8.82
C ALA A 236 -10.76 -15.99 -8.80
N GLY A 237 -10.87 -17.23 -9.34
CA GLY A 237 -12.17 -17.87 -9.52
C GLY A 237 -13.03 -17.22 -10.62
N VAL A 238 -12.46 -16.38 -11.48
CA VAL A 238 -13.19 -15.58 -12.46
C VAL A 238 -12.47 -15.56 -13.80
N PRO A 239 -13.12 -16.00 -14.90
CA PRO A 239 -12.54 -15.94 -16.22
C PRO A 239 -12.26 -14.49 -16.65
N LEU A 240 -11.05 -14.21 -17.14
CA LEU A 240 -10.63 -12.84 -17.50
C LEU A 240 -10.99 -12.40 -18.91
N ALA A 241 -11.19 -13.34 -19.81
CA ALA A 241 -11.49 -13.00 -21.21
C ALA A 241 -12.71 -12.07 -21.33
N GLY A 242 -12.47 -10.83 -21.76
CA GLY A 242 -13.50 -9.81 -21.95
C GLY A 242 -14.02 -9.15 -20.67
N ARG A 243 -13.22 -9.14 -19.60
CA ARG A 243 -13.65 -8.58 -18.30
C ARG A 243 -12.56 -7.74 -17.64
N GLU A 244 -12.12 -6.68 -18.32
CA GLU A 244 -11.09 -5.76 -17.83
C GLU A 244 -11.49 -5.09 -16.51
N GLU A 245 -12.78 -4.89 -16.29
CA GLU A 245 -13.35 -4.35 -15.06
C GLU A 245 -13.10 -5.20 -13.83
N MET A 246 -12.70 -6.45 -14.00
CA MET A 246 -12.39 -7.35 -12.89
C MET A 246 -10.98 -7.20 -12.34
N ILE A 247 -10.09 -6.60 -13.11
CA ILE A 247 -8.68 -6.40 -12.71
C ILE A 247 -8.59 -5.27 -11.70
N MET A 248 -9.28 -4.18 -11.99
CA MET A 248 -9.19 -2.94 -11.25
C MET A 248 -10.56 -2.28 -11.14
N ARG A 249 -10.79 -1.60 -10.04
CA ARG A 249 -11.93 -0.68 -9.95
C ARG A 249 -11.73 0.50 -10.90
N PRO A 250 -12.80 1.03 -11.48
CA PRO A 250 -12.75 2.35 -12.10
C PRO A 250 -12.15 3.34 -11.12
N LEU A 251 -11.32 4.25 -11.60
CA LEU A 251 -10.91 5.38 -10.80
C LEU A 251 -12.18 6.20 -10.49
N SER A 252 -12.43 6.41 -9.22
CA SER A 252 -13.35 7.45 -8.78
C SER A 252 -12.60 8.76 -8.71
N ASP A 253 -13.32 9.88 -8.81
CA ASP A 253 -12.77 11.20 -8.54
C ASP A 253 -12.39 11.37 -7.04
N GLN A 254 -12.77 10.41 -6.20
CA GLN A 254 -12.41 10.35 -4.78
C GLN A 254 -10.93 9.99 -4.62
N ARG A 255 -10.16 10.97 -4.21
CA ARG A 255 -8.74 10.83 -3.88
C ARG A 255 -8.55 10.58 -2.39
N GLY A 256 -8.90 9.39 -1.95
CA GLY A 256 -8.84 9.02 -0.56
C GLY A 256 -8.24 7.63 -0.35
N TYR A 257 -8.39 7.13 0.85
CA TYR A 257 -7.80 5.87 1.28
C TYR A 257 -8.85 4.91 1.80
N ASN A 258 -8.59 3.64 1.61
CA ASN A 258 -9.38 2.58 2.19
C ASN A 258 -8.93 2.30 3.63
N ALA A 259 -9.88 2.13 4.53
CA ALA A 259 -9.60 1.71 5.90
C ALA A 259 -9.39 0.19 5.94
N THR A 260 -8.15 -0.23 6.17
CA THR A 260 -7.79 -1.65 6.22
C THR A 260 -8.14 -2.27 7.58
N PRO A 261 -8.42 -3.59 7.64
CA PRO A 261 -8.48 -4.32 8.90
C PRO A 261 -7.20 -4.17 9.73
N LEU A 262 -7.31 -4.12 11.05
CA LEU A 262 -6.22 -3.73 11.95
C LEU A 262 -5.52 -4.91 12.65
N ARG A 263 -5.73 -6.16 12.21
CA ARG A 263 -5.03 -7.30 12.80
C ARG A 263 -3.52 -7.16 12.63
N GLY A 264 -2.78 -7.34 13.73
CA GLY A 264 -1.33 -7.16 13.76
C GLY A 264 -0.87 -5.70 13.61
N ILE A 265 -1.76 -4.72 13.81
CA ILE A 265 -1.46 -3.30 13.63
C ILE A 265 -0.26 -2.83 14.46
N TRP A 266 -0.02 -3.46 15.60
CA TRP A 266 1.10 -3.14 16.47
C TRP A 266 2.47 -3.21 15.77
N SER A 267 2.60 -4.07 14.77
CA SER A 267 3.87 -4.32 14.04
C SER A 267 4.01 -3.51 12.74
N THR A 268 3.05 -2.65 12.41
CA THR A 268 3.06 -1.86 11.17
C THR A 268 3.41 -0.39 11.39
N ALA A 269 3.97 -0.04 12.55
CA ALA A 269 4.48 1.31 12.75
C ALA A 269 5.62 1.63 11.76
N PRO A 270 5.74 2.90 11.33
CA PRO A 270 4.92 4.06 11.68
C PRO A 270 3.59 4.08 10.92
N TYR A 271 2.65 4.88 11.37
CA TYR A 271 1.27 4.86 10.90
C TYR A 271 0.97 5.95 9.87
N LEU A 272 -0.24 5.93 9.32
CA LEU A 272 -0.71 6.55 8.09
C LEU A 272 -0.05 5.94 6.84
N HIS A 273 -0.60 6.27 5.66
CA HIS A 273 -0.12 5.72 4.39
C HIS A 273 1.34 6.08 4.07
N ASN A 274 1.83 7.18 4.63
CA ASN A 274 3.18 7.72 4.42
C ASN A 274 4.12 7.50 5.62
N GLY A 275 3.68 6.76 6.64
CA GLY A 275 4.51 6.47 7.82
C GLY A 275 4.91 7.69 8.63
N SER A 276 4.06 8.73 8.67
CA SER A 276 4.37 10.01 9.31
C SER A 276 4.01 10.07 10.80
N VAL A 277 3.40 9.04 11.35
CA VAL A 277 2.96 8.99 12.75
C VAL A 277 3.64 7.84 13.48
N PRO A 278 4.51 8.09 14.47
CA PRO A 278 5.42 7.07 15.01
C PRO A 278 4.76 5.97 15.85
N THR A 279 3.63 6.25 16.51
CA THR A 279 2.99 5.29 17.44
C THR A 279 1.46 5.36 17.36
N LEU A 280 0.76 4.34 17.86
CA LEU A 280 -0.70 4.37 18.00
C LEU A 280 -1.15 5.51 18.94
N TYR A 281 -0.38 5.83 19.96
CA TYR A 281 -0.65 6.97 20.81
C TYR A 281 -0.78 8.27 20.00
N HIS A 282 0.22 8.56 19.17
CA HIS A 282 0.19 9.76 18.32
C HIS A 282 -0.87 9.68 17.20
N LEU A 283 -1.27 8.47 16.80
CA LEU A 283 -2.39 8.32 15.87
C LEU A 283 -3.72 8.76 16.51
N LEU A 284 -3.93 8.38 17.77
CA LEU A 284 -5.16 8.66 18.52
C LEU A 284 -5.17 10.05 19.16
N LEU A 285 -3.99 10.63 19.42
CA LEU A 285 -3.84 11.99 19.98
C LEU A 285 -3.12 12.90 18.97
N PRO A 286 -3.83 13.44 17.99
CA PRO A 286 -3.22 14.25 16.93
C PRO A 286 -2.48 15.48 17.42
N SER A 287 -2.90 16.09 18.54
CA SER A 287 -2.22 17.24 19.15
C SER A 287 -0.81 16.92 19.68
N GLU A 288 -0.52 15.64 19.92
CA GLU A 288 0.76 15.17 20.45
C GLU A 288 1.72 14.65 19.34
N ARG A 289 1.31 14.70 18.07
CA ARG A 289 2.13 14.22 16.95
C ARG A 289 3.40 15.04 16.82
N PRO A 290 4.59 14.41 16.88
CA PRO A 290 5.83 15.13 16.63
C PRO A 290 5.99 15.40 15.13
N ASP A 291 6.49 16.58 14.78
CA ASP A 291 6.89 16.87 13.41
C ASP A 291 8.14 16.08 13.00
N ARG A 292 8.97 15.71 13.96
CA ARG A 292 10.22 14.95 13.75
C ARG A 292 10.33 13.80 14.73
N PHE A 293 10.72 12.64 14.24
CA PHE A 293 10.97 11.46 15.08
C PHE A 293 12.04 10.56 14.48
N THR A 294 12.65 9.70 15.31
CA THR A 294 13.62 8.72 14.84
C THR A 294 12.91 7.51 14.25
N LYS A 295 13.13 7.21 12.97
CA LYS A 295 12.65 6.02 12.27
C LYS A 295 13.80 5.03 12.08
N SER A 296 13.47 3.74 11.93
CA SER A 296 14.46 2.66 11.68
C SER A 296 15.36 2.34 12.85
N SER A 297 15.05 2.77 14.06
CA SER A 297 15.67 2.21 15.27
C SER A 297 15.06 0.84 15.56
N LEU A 298 15.85 -0.07 16.15
CA LEU A 298 15.34 -1.36 16.64
C LEU A 298 14.61 -1.24 18.00
N SER A 299 14.53 -0.02 18.53
CA SER A 299 13.83 0.24 19.79
C SER A 299 12.34 0.41 19.56
N TYR A 300 11.55 -0.33 20.33
CA TYR A 300 10.09 -0.33 20.24
C TYR A 300 9.49 0.19 21.54
N ASP A 301 8.57 1.15 21.43
CA ASP A 301 7.80 1.69 22.56
C ASP A 301 6.57 0.80 22.80
N THR A 302 6.63 -0.04 23.82
CA THR A 302 5.52 -0.97 24.16
C THR A 302 4.34 -0.27 24.81
N LYS A 303 4.53 0.93 25.36
CA LYS A 303 3.45 1.72 25.98
C LYS A 303 2.62 2.45 24.94
N HIS A 304 3.29 3.15 24.03
CA HIS A 304 2.63 3.94 22.98
C HIS A 304 2.40 3.14 21.69
N VAL A 305 2.99 1.97 21.58
CA VAL A 305 2.92 1.00 20.48
C VAL A 305 3.43 1.57 19.16
N GLY A 306 4.71 1.37 18.92
CA GLY A 306 5.39 1.83 17.72
C GLY A 306 6.86 2.13 17.93
N TYR A 307 7.40 3.06 17.16
CA TYR A 307 8.80 3.45 17.26
C TYR A 307 9.11 4.17 18.58
N ALA A 308 10.31 3.95 19.12
CA ALA A 308 10.86 4.83 20.15
C ALA A 308 11.17 6.19 19.52
N TRP A 309 10.22 7.09 19.61
CA TRP A 309 10.12 8.32 18.85
C TRP A 309 10.87 9.51 19.46
N ASP A 310 11.18 9.44 20.74
CA ASP A 310 11.67 10.56 21.56
C ASP A 310 13.16 10.91 21.35
N GLY A 311 13.78 10.39 20.31
CA GLY A 311 15.18 10.67 19.97
C GLY A 311 16.22 9.99 20.85
N LYS A 312 15.80 9.19 21.85
CA LYS A 312 16.70 8.47 22.76
C LYS A 312 17.25 7.17 22.19
N ALA A 313 16.67 6.68 21.09
CA ALA A 313 17.15 5.48 20.43
C ALA A 313 18.42 5.77 19.65
N ALA A 314 19.49 5.04 19.95
CA ALA A 314 20.75 5.13 19.22
C ALA A 314 20.58 4.56 17.80
N GLY A 315 21.00 5.33 16.81
CA GLY A 315 20.88 4.97 15.39
C GLY A 315 19.51 5.28 14.81
N GLY A 316 19.41 5.21 13.50
CA GLY A 316 18.19 5.48 12.78
C GLY A 316 18.22 6.79 11.99
N TYR A 317 17.14 7.01 11.29
CA TYR A 317 16.92 8.15 10.40
C TYR A 317 15.93 9.10 11.06
N ILE A 318 16.18 10.40 10.96
CA ILE A 318 15.21 11.41 11.41
C ILE A 318 14.19 11.60 10.30
N PHE A 319 12.98 11.17 10.56
CA PHE A 319 11.83 11.50 9.74
C PHE A 319 11.35 12.92 10.10
N ASP A 320 11.13 13.75 9.07
CA ASP A 320 10.65 15.11 9.21
C ASP A 320 9.38 15.29 8.37
N SER A 321 8.24 15.38 9.01
CA SER A 321 6.93 15.52 8.35
C SER A 321 6.74 16.89 7.68
N THR A 322 7.65 17.84 7.92
CA THR A 322 7.60 19.19 7.37
C THR A 322 8.48 19.37 6.13
N GLU A 323 9.32 18.38 5.80
CA GLU A 323 10.26 18.46 4.67
C GLU A 323 9.54 18.55 3.31
N PHE A 324 8.45 17.75 3.13
CA PHE A 324 7.60 17.80 1.95
C PHE A 324 6.12 17.70 2.35
N HIS A 325 5.25 18.30 1.53
CA HIS A 325 3.82 18.21 1.75
C HIS A 325 3.32 16.74 1.83
N ALA A 326 3.83 15.84 0.99
CA ALA A 326 3.45 14.42 0.99
C ALA A 326 3.93 13.64 2.24
N LEU A 327 4.79 14.20 3.07
CA LEU A 327 5.24 13.62 4.34
C LEU A 327 4.43 14.10 5.54
N ASN A 328 3.49 15.02 5.34
CA ASN A 328 2.75 15.59 6.47
C ASN A 328 2.04 14.49 7.30
N ASN A 329 1.90 14.77 8.60
CA ASN A 329 1.31 13.85 9.57
C ASN A 329 -0.19 14.09 9.81
N ARG A 330 -0.86 14.76 8.86
CA ARG A 330 -2.30 15.05 8.94
C ARG A 330 -3.13 13.86 8.48
N GLY A 331 -4.37 13.89 8.92
CA GLY A 331 -5.36 12.86 8.63
C GLY A 331 -5.64 11.97 9.82
N HIS A 332 -6.84 11.43 9.87
CA HIS A 332 -7.33 10.70 11.03
C HIS A 332 -7.23 11.54 12.33
N ASP A 333 -7.39 12.85 12.18
CA ASP A 333 -7.15 13.87 13.23
C ASP A 333 -8.42 14.64 13.60
N LYS A 334 -9.55 14.28 13.01
CA LYS A 334 -10.86 14.89 13.27
C LYS A 334 -11.92 13.83 13.31
N ASN A 335 -12.91 14.03 14.19
CA ASN A 335 -14.06 13.13 14.25
C ASN A 335 -14.78 13.07 12.91
N LEU A 336 -15.12 11.87 12.47
CA LEU A 336 -15.85 11.64 11.23
C LEU A 336 -17.35 11.69 11.52
N ILE A 337 -18.06 12.54 10.78
CA ILE A 337 -19.52 12.67 10.89
C ILE A 337 -20.15 12.06 9.66
N GLU A 338 -21.01 11.07 9.85
CA GLU A 338 -21.76 10.42 8.78
C GLU A 338 -23.24 10.37 9.12
N GLY A 339 -24.01 11.20 8.46
CA GLY A 339 -25.43 11.38 8.79
C GLY A 339 -25.57 11.86 10.24
N ASN A 340 -26.27 11.08 11.05
CA ASN A 340 -26.48 11.37 12.48
C ASN A 340 -25.45 10.68 13.40
N LYS A 341 -24.45 9.99 12.83
CA LYS A 341 -23.42 9.27 13.61
C LYS A 341 -22.10 10.03 13.58
N SER A 342 -21.50 10.19 14.75
CA SER A 342 -20.14 10.71 14.90
C SER A 342 -19.24 9.59 15.37
N PHE A 343 -18.10 9.42 14.68
CA PHE A 343 -17.04 8.51 15.05
C PHE A 343 -15.89 9.33 15.64
N LYS A 344 -15.51 9.01 16.87
CA LYS A 344 -14.40 9.69 17.55
C LYS A 344 -13.07 9.16 17.04
N LEU A 345 -12.29 10.02 16.39
CA LEU A 345 -10.94 9.72 15.89
C LEU A 345 -9.88 10.47 16.68
N ASP A 346 -10.19 11.67 17.15
CA ASP A 346 -9.34 12.46 18.05
C ASP A 346 -9.73 12.18 19.51
N TRP A 347 -8.77 11.60 20.23
CA TRP A 347 -8.92 11.21 21.63
C TRP A 347 -8.14 12.13 22.58
N SER A 348 -7.73 13.30 22.13
CA SER A 348 -6.94 14.24 22.93
C SER A 348 -7.68 14.73 24.20
N ASP A 349 -8.99 14.65 24.21
CA ASP A 349 -9.85 14.96 25.36
C ASP A 349 -10.14 13.76 26.28
N ASP A 350 -9.71 12.54 25.90
CA ASP A 350 -9.93 11.29 26.66
C ASP A 350 -8.71 10.36 26.59
N ILE A 351 -7.63 10.76 27.24
CA ILE A 351 -6.38 9.99 27.30
C ILE A 351 -6.59 8.56 27.87
N PRO A 352 -7.38 8.35 28.94
CA PRO A 352 -7.68 7.00 29.43
C PRO A 352 -8.37 6.13 28.37
N GLY A 353 -9.28 6.67 27.58
CA GLY A 353 -9.94 5.98 26.48
C GLY A 353 -8.97 5.63 25.37
N ALA A 354 -8.05 6.54 25.02
CA ALA A 354 -6.98 6.26 24.05
C ALA A 354 -6.10 5.09 24.48
N PHE A 355 -5.66 5.03 25.74
CA PHE A 355 -4.88 3.89 26.24
C PHE A 355 -5.69 2.60 26.28
N ALA A 356 -6.99 2.64 26.58
CA ALA A 356 -7.84 1.48 26.48
C ALA A 356 -7.92 0.95 25.05
N LEU A 357 -8.07 1.83 24.05
CA LEU A 357 -8.00 1.46 22.64
C LEU A 357 -6.65 0.86 22.26
N ILE A 358 -5.55 1.44 22.70
CA ILE A 358 -4.19 0.92 22.44
C ILE A 358 -4.05 -0.51 22.99
N GLU A 359 -4.51 -0.77 24.22
CA GLU A 359 -4.46 -2.12 24.79
C GLU A 359 -5.33 -3.11 23.99
N TYR A 360 -6.49 -2.70 23.52
CA TYR A 360 -7.28 -3.55 22.64
C TYR A 360 -6.61 -3.79 21.28
N LEU A 361 -6.03 -2.76 20.66
CA LEU A 361 -5.33 -2.88 19.39
C LEU A 361 -4.12 -3.83 19.45
N LYS A 362 -3.49 -3.99 20.62
CA LYS A 362 -2.46 -5.01 20.86
C LYS A 362 -3.00 -6.44 20.74
N THR A 363 -4.30 -6.63 20.95
CA THR A 363 -4.94 -7.96 20.90
C THR A 363 -5.40 -8.37 19.50
N LEU A 364 -5.40 -7.42 18.56
CA LEU A 364 -5.74 -7.66 17.17
C LEU A 364 -4.51 -8.19 16.42
#